data_d54a2530302101f36b19d7c1695aa1dd
#
_entry.id   d54a2530302101f36b19d7c1695aa1dd
#
_cell.length_a   1.000
_cell.length_b   1.000
_cell.length_c   1.000
_cell.angle_alpha   90.00
_cell.angle_beta   90.00
_cell.angle_gamma   90.00
#
_symmetry.space_group_name_H-M   'P 1'
#
loop_
_entity.id
_entity.type
_entity.pdbx_description
1 polymer ?
#
loop_
_entity_poly.entity_id
_entity_poly.type
_entity_poly.pdbx_seq_one_letter_code
_entity_poly.pdbx_strand_id
1 'polypeptide(L)'
;MNLWHYIAPARLRPEDFFAVIEIEKGSKNKYEMDKETGALRLDRILYTSTHYPANYGFIPRTWADDGDPLDVLVLCSECIRPLSLVECYPIGVISMEDSGSLDEKIIAIPFQDPTYNTYQDISELPNHVASEIRHFFRVYKSLEGKETVVSDVLGREEAIKIIIKCQNAYIEKYCR
;
A
#
# COMPACT_ATOMS: atom_id res chain seq x y z
N MET A 1 16.50 9.03 -10.26
CA MET A 1 15.88 9.52 -8.98
C MET A 1 15.08 8.37 -8.39
N ASN A 2 15.38 7.97 -7.16
CA ASN A 2 14.66 6.87 -6.51
C ASN A 2 13.64 7.45 -5.51
N LEU A 3 12.35 7.36 -5.83
CA LEU A 3 11.26 7.93 -5.02
C LEU A 3 11.16 7.33 -3.60
N TRP A 4 11.71 6.16 -3.36
CA TRP A 4 11.79 5.58 -2.03
C TRP A 4 12.58 6.45 -1.05
N HIS A 5 13.67 7.07 -1.53
CA HIS A 5 14.62 7.80 -0.69
C HIS A 5 14.54 9.33 -0.82
N TYR A 6 14.05 9.83 -1.95
CA TYR A 6 14.15 11.27 -2.29
C TYR A 6 13.04 12.17 -1.75
N ILE A 7 11.93 11.58 -1.29
CA ILE A 7 10.85 12.39 -0.72
C ILE A 7 11.30 12.95 0.64
N ALA A 8 11.11 14.25 0.84
CA ALA A 8 11.53 14.93 2.08
C ALA A 8 10.75 14.39 3.29
N PRO A 9 11.42 14.11 4.44
CA PRO A 9 10.75 13.57 5.63
C PRO A 9 9.57 14.41 6.12
N ALA A 10 9.63 15.73 5.95
CA ALA A 10 8.54 16.64 6.35
C ALA A 10 7.21 16.39 5.61
N ARG A 11 7.26 15.66 4.49
CA ARG A 11 6.08 15.26 3.69
C ARG A 11 5.56 13.87 4.05
N LEU A 12 6.07 13.24 5.09
CA LEU A 12 5.84 11.84 5.41
C LEU A 12 5.50 11.66 6.89
N ARG A 13 4.54 12.44 7.40
CA ARG A 13 4.02 12.23 8.75
C ARG A 13 3.09 11.01 8.76
N PRO A 14 2.99 10.26 9.87
CA PRO A 14 2.14 9.06 9.92
C PRO A 14 0.67 9.32 9.56
N GLU A 15 0.15 10.51 9.88
CA GLU A 15 -1.25 10.91 9.64
C GLU A 15 -1.45 11.65 8.32
N ASP A 16 -0.37 12.02 7.63
CA ASP A 16 -0.38 12.85 6.43
C ASP A 16 0.91 12.59 5.65
N PHE A 17 0.82 11.75 4.64
CA PHE A 17 1.98 11.32 3.87
C PHE A 17 1.70 11.30 2.38
N PHE A 18 2.76 11.35 1.59
CA PHE A 18 2.69 11.11 0.15
C PHE A 18 2.95 9.62 -0.13
N ALA A 19 1.99 8.98 -0.79
CA ALA A 19 2.17 7.65 -1.37
C ALA A 19 2.68 7.77 -2.80
N VAL A 20 3.52 6.82 -3.22
CA VAL A 20 3.90 6.63 -4.63
C VAL A 20 3.06 5.51 -5.20
N ILE A 21 2.27 5.80 -6.23
CA ILE A 21 1.45 4.78 -6.89
C ILE A 21 2.30 4.00 -7.88
N GLU A 22 2.22 2.67 -7.83
CA GLU A 22 2.85 1.76 -8.78
C GLU A 22 1.83 1.09 -9.69
N ILE A 23 0.64 0.78 -9.18
CA ILE A 23 -0.41 0.04 -9.88
C ILE A 23 -1.72 0.81 -9.75
N GLU A 24 -2.34 1.11 -10.86
CA GLU A 24 -3.66 1.74 -10.86
C GLU A 24 -4.78 0.76 -10.51
N LYS A 25 -5.84 1.25 -9.90
CA LYS A 25 -7.06 0.50 -9.62
C LYS A 25 -7.58 -0.17 -10.89
N GLY A 26 -7.96 -1.44 -10.79
CA GLY A 26 -8.51 -2.22 -11.90
C GLY A 26 -7.48 -2.86 -12.81
N SER A 27 -6.17 -2.67 -12.55
CA SER A 27 -5.11 -3.30 -13.33
C SER A 27 -4.84 -4.74 -12.90
N LYS A 28 -4.40 -5.54 -13.84
CA LYS A 28 -3.76 -6.85 -13.64
C LYS A 28 -2.25 -6.79 -13.80
N ASN A 29 -1.71 -5.67 -14.24
CA ASN A 29 -0.28 -5.47 -14.41
C ASN A 29 0.34 -5.18 -13.03
N LYS A 30 1.12 -6.12 -12.51
CA LYS A 30 1.84 -5.90 -11.27
C LYS A 30 3.15 -5.18 -11.57
N TYR A 31 3.15 -3.88 -11.36
CA TYR A 31 4.33 -3.03 -11.44
C TYR A 31 5.01 -2.89 -10.07
N GLU A 32 6.31 -2.74 -10.10
CA GLU A 32 7.14 -2.37 -8.94
C GLU A 32 8.13 -1.30 -9.36
N MET A 33 8.45 -0.39 -8.46
CA MET A 33 9.58 0.49 -8.68
C MET A 33 10.88 -0.30 -8.58
N ASP A 34 11.68 -0.27 -9.64
CA ASP A 34 13.02 -0.83 -9.61
C ASP A 34 13.91 -0.02 -8.65
N LYS A 35 14.41 -0.67 -7.62
CA LYS A 35 15.14 -0.01 -6.52
C LYS A 35 16.50 0.58 -6.96
N GLU A 36 17.08 0.03 -8.01
CA GLU A 36 18.38 0.48 -8.53
C GLU A 36 18.21 1.71 -9.42
N THR A 37 17.27 1.66 -10.36
CA THR A 37 17.09 2.69 -11.39
C THR A 37 16.04 3.74 -11.03
N GLY A 38 15.07 3.39 -10.17
CA GLY A 38 13.89 4.21 -9.88
C GLY A 38 12.83 4.18 -10.99
N ALA A 39 13.03 3.35 -12.01
CA ALA A 39 12.04 3.15 -13.08
C ALA A 39 10.91 2.23 -12.62
N LEU A 40 9.76 2.33 -13.26
CA LEU A 40 8.67 1.40 -13.08
C LEU A 40 8.95 0.14 -13.90
N ARG A 41 8.99 -1.02 -13.23
CA ARG A 41 9.22 -2.32 -13.87
C ARG A 41 7.97 -3.18 -13.81
N LEU A 42 7.59 -3.80 -14.92
CA LEU A 42 6.56 -4.84 -14.92
C LEU A 42 7.15 -6.12 -14.31
N ASP A 43 6.70 -6.49 -13.10
CA ASP A 43 7.08 -7.75 -12.46
C ASP A 43 6.38 -8.92 -13.15
N ARG A 44 5.05 -8.87 -13.20
CA ARG A 44 4.24 -9.85 -13.92
C ARG A 44 2.82 -9.34 -14.17
N ILE A 45 2.10 -10.03 -15.04
CA ILE A 45 0.64 -9.90 -15.15
C ILE A 45 0.04 -10.94 -14.21
N LEU A 46 -0.96 -10.57 -13.40
CA LEU A 46 -1.62 -11.50 -12.49
C LEU A 46 -2.19 -12.71 -13.25
N TYR A 47 -1.97 -13.90 -12.72
CA TYR A 47 -2.42 -15.14 -13.35
C TYR A 47 -3.91 -15.39 -13.17
N THR A 48 -4.51 -14.86 -12.11
CA THR A 48 -5.96 -14.94 -11.88
C THR A 48 -6.71 -13.88 -12.68
N SER A 49 -8.03 -13.97 -12.73
CA SER A 49 -8.89 -12.94 -13.30
C SER A 49 -9.12 -11.73 -12.38
N THR A 50 -8.53 -11.74 -11.18
CA THR A 50 -8.63 -10.63 -10.23
C THR A 50 -7.89 -9.39 -10.72
N HIS A 51 -8.38 -8.23 -10.29
CA HIS A 51 -7.80 -6.92 -10.57
C HIS A 51 -7.53 -6.22 -9.25
N TYR A 52 -6.53 -5.36 -9.20
CA TYR A 52 -6.25 -4.58 -7.99
C TYR A 52 -7.50 -3.78 -7.58
N PRO A 53 -7.98 -3.94 -6.34
CA PRO A 53 -9.25 -3.31 -5.90
C PRO A 53 -9.12 -1.82 -5.60
N ALA A 54 -7.90 -1.32 -5.52
CA ALA A 54 -7.57 0.08 -5.26
C ALA A 54 -6.27 0.46 -5.96
N ASN A 55 -5.97 1.75 -6.04
CA ASN A 55 -4.64 2.18 -6.44
C ASN A 55 -3.64 1.66 -5.40
N TYR A 56 -2.53 1.13 -5.84
CA TYR A 56 -1.57 0.42 -5.00
C TYR A 56 -0.17 0.97 -5.20
N GLY A 57 0.57 1.09 -4.13
CA GLY A 57 1.93 1.54 -4.18
C GLY A 57 2.61 1.45 -2.81
N PHE A 58 3.47 2.39 -2.49
CA PHE A 58 4.25 2.37 -1.26
C PHE A 58 4.37 3.75 -0.61
N ILE A 59 4.72 3.73 0.67
CA ILE A 59 5.05 4.95 1.43
C ILE A 59 6.57 5.13 1.41
N PRO A 60 7.09 6.25 0.86
CA PRO A 60 8.52 6.54 0.85
C PRO A 60 9.14 6.55 2.25
N ARG A 61 10.44 6.28 2.34
CA ARG A 61 11.22 6.27 3.58
C ARG A 61 10.62 5.39 4.69
N THR A 62 10.09 4.24 4.29
CA THR A 62 9.67 3.16 5.18
C THR A 62 10.45 1.89 4.86
N TRP A 63 10.63 1.03 5.87
CA TRP A 63 11.25 -0.29 5.75
C TRP A 63 10.38 -1.31 6.47
N ALA A 64 9.74 -2.21 5.72
CA ALA A 64 8.87 -3.24 6.26
C ALA A 64 9.63 -4.54 6.54
N ASP A 65 8.96 -5.48 7.20
CA ASP A 65 9.57 -6.74 7.67
C ASP A 65 10.02 -7.65 6.50
N ASP A 66 9.44 -7.50 5.31
CA ASP A 66 9.83 -8.20 4.09
C ASP A 66 11.05 -7.61 3.37
N GLY A 67 11.59 -6.50 3.88
CA GLY A 67 12.75 -5.83 3.29
C GLY A 67 12.42 -4.85 2.17
N ASP A 68 11.16 -4.50 2.03
CA ASP A 68 10.63 -3.55 1.04
C ASP A 68 10.01 -2.32 1.70
N PRO A 69 9.73 -1.24 0.95
CA PRO A 69 8.92 -0.15 1.47
C PRO A 69 7.53 -0.64 1.90
N LEU A 70 6.94 0.02 2.87
CA LEU A 70 5.59 -0.31 3.34
C LEU A 70 4.56 -0.04 2.25
N ASP A 71 3.79 -1.07 1.90
CA ASP A 71 2.75 -1.01 0.88
C ASP A 71 1.54 -0.18 1.34
N VAL A 72 0.87 0.45 0.39
CA VAL A 72 -0.35 1.21 0.63
C VAL A 72 -1.38 0.99 -0.48
N LEU A 73 -2.63 0.77 -0.07
CA LEU A 73 -3.82 0.80 -0.91
C LEU A 73 -4.47 2.18 -0.78
N VAL A 74 -4.58 2.91 -1.86
CA VAL A 74 -5.20 4.23 -1.89
C VAL A 74 -6.60 4.12 -2.45
N LEU A 75 -7.59 4.20 -1.56
CA LEU A 75 -9.01 4.18 -1.89
C LEU A 75 -9.46 5.56 -2.34
N CYS A 76 -9.90 5.66 -3.58
CA CYS A 76 -10.45 6.90 -4.11
C CYS A 76 -11.39 6.64 -5.29
N SER A 77 -12.05 7.70 -5.75
CA SER A 77 -13.05 7.61 -6.81
C SER A 77 -12.48 7.33 -8.20
N GLU A 78 -11.18 7.57 -8.41
CA GLU A 78 -10.54 7.51 -9.73
C GLU A 78 -9.32 6.60 -9.77
N CYS A 79 -8.92 6.19 -10.98
CA CYS A 79 -7.66 5.53 -11.24
C CYS A 79 -6.53 6.56 -11.27
N ILE A 80 -5.48 6.32 -10.50
CA ILE A 80 -4.33 7.20 -10.41
C ILE A 80 -3.17 6.58 -11.20
N ARG A 81 -2.55 7.38 -12.05
CA ARG A 81 -1.44 6.92 -12.89
C ARG A 81 -0.24 6.48 -12.06
N PRO A 82 0.46 5.42 -12.49
CA PRO A 82 1.71 5.02 -11.87
C PRO A 82 2.74 6.15 -11.80
N LEU A 83 3.57 6.13 -10.75
CA LEU A 83 4.55 7.15 -10.37
C LEU A 83 3.96 8.50 -9.94
N SER A 84 2.64 8.59 -9.73
CA SER A 84 2.03 9.76 -9.09
C SER A 84 2.33 9.79 -7.60
N LEU A 85 2.57 10.99 -7.08
CA LEU A 85 2.61 11.28 -5.65
C LEU A 85 1.22 11.69 -5.19
N VAL A 86 0.68 10.99 -4.21
CA VAL A 86 -0.67 11.22 -3.69
C VAL A 86 -0.59 11.56 -2.20
N GLU A 87 -0.99 12.76 -1.84
CA GLU A 87 -1.11 13.14 -0.43
C GLU A 87 -2.36 12.50 0.17
N CYS A 88 -2.15 11.66 1.18
CA CYS A 88 -3.22 10.86 1.78
C CYS A 88 -3.04 10.65 3.28
N TYR A 89 -4.06 10.11 3.91
CA TYR A 89 -4.08 9.77 5.33
C TYR A 89 -4.52 8.32 5.53
N PRO A 90 -4.03 7.63 6.58
CA PRO A 90 -4.38 6.23 6.82
C PRO A 90 -5.77 6.12 7.45
N ILE A 91 -6.50 5.08 7.07
CA ILE A 91 -7.80 4.71 7.68
C ILE A 91 -7.81 3.29 8.22
N GLY A 92 -6.85 2.46 7.85
CA GLY A 92 -6.75 1.07 8.28
C GLY A 92 -5.51 0.38 7.76
N VAL A 93 -5.40 -0.90 8.11
CA VAL A 93 -4.30 -1.77 7.69
C VAL A 93 -4.80 -3.20 7.54
N ILE A 94 -4.28 -3.89 6.54
CA ILE A 94 -4.46 -5.32 6.35
C ILE A 94 -3.11 -6.01 6.48
N SER A 95 -3.07 -7.13 7.21
CA SER A 95 -1.87 -7.96 7.35
C SER A 95 -2.07 -9.29 6.66
N MET A 96 -1.00 -9.79 6.05
CA MET A 96 -0.99 -11.11 5.44
C MET A 96 0.36 -11.80 5.67
N GLU A 97 0.36 -13.11 5.64
CA GLU A 97 1.57 -13.91 5.52
C GLU A 97 1.76 -14.32 4.06
N ASP A 98 2.90 -13.97 3.52
CA ASP A 98 3.35 -14.35 2.18
C ASP A 98 4.69 -15.08 2.30
N SER A 99 4.68 -16.37 1.96
CA SER A 99 5.88 -17.22 2.03
C SER A 99 6.59 -17.20 3.40
N GLY A 100 5.81 -17.14 4.48
CA GLY A 100 6.29 -17.14 5.87
C GLY A 100 6.76 -15.77 6.39
N SER A 101 6.63 -14.70 5.60
CA SER A 101 6.94 -13.33 6.00
C SER A 101 5.67 -12.52 6.23
N LEU A 102 5.68 -11.68 7.25
CA LEU A 102 4.60 -10.73 7.51
C LEU A 102 4.66 -9.61 6.46
N ASP A 103 3.53 -9.38 5.81
CA ASP A 103 3.33 -8.37 4.78
C ASP A 103 2.12 -7.51 5.17
N GLU A 104 2.38 -6.30 5.60
CA GLU A 104 1.38 -5.34 6.05
C GLU A 104 1.13 -4.31 4.95
N LYS A 105 -0.14 -3.95 4.75
CA LYS A 105 -0.53 -2.97 3.73
C LYS A 105 -1.45 -1.93 4.35
N ILE A 106 -1.05 -0.68 4.30
CA ILE A 106 -1.85 0.45 4.77
C ILE A 106 -3.02 0.68 3.83
N ILE A 107 -4.17 1.06 4.36
CA ILE A 107 -5.32 1.53 3.60
C ILE A 107 -5.46 3.02 3.87
N ALA A 108 -5.44 3.82 2.81
CA ALA A 108 -5.42 5.28 2.89
C ALA A 108 -6.40 5.92 1.92
N ILE A 109 -6.74 7.18 2.19
CA ILE A 109 -7.62 8.01 1.36
C ILE A 109 -6.89 9.31 1.00
N PRO A 110 -6.96 9.79 -0.27
CA PRO A 110 -6.45 11.10 -0.64
C PRO A 110 -7.23 12.22 0.06
N PHE A 111 -6.53 13.22 0.61
CA PHE A 111 -7.16 14.37 1.23
C PHE A 111 -8.10 15.13 0.29
N GLN A 112 -7.79 15.14 -1.01
CA GLN A 112 -8.50 15.94 -2.00
C GLN A 112 -9.54 15.15 -2.81
N ASP A 113 -9.92 13.94 -2.38
CA ASP A 113 -11.06 13.23 -2.96
C ASP A 113 -12.34 13.52 -2.16
N PRO A 114 -13.25 14.38 -2.66
CA PRO A 114 -14.44 14.76 -1.92
C PRO A 114 -15.44 13.62 -1.73
N THR A 115 -15.33 12.53 -2.51
CA THR A 115 -16.15 11.33 -2.36
C THR A 115 -15.79 10.51 -1.14
N TYR A 116 -14.47 10.47 -0.79
CA TYR A 116 -13.95 9.62 0.28
C TYR A 116 -13.41 10.36 1.50
N ASN A 117 -13.06 11.64 1.39
CA ASN A 117 -12.31 12.37 2.43
C ASN A 117 -13.10 12.68 3.71
N THR A 118 -14.36 12.28 3.80
CA THR A 118 -15.14 12.33 5.04
C THR A 118 -14.94 11.11 5.93
N TYR A 119 -14.44 10.00 5.38
CA TYR A 119 -14.13 8.80 6.14
C TYR A 119 -12.79 8.96 6.87
N GLN A 120 -12.76 8.57 8.15
CA GLN A 120 -11.58 8.64 9.00
C GLN A 120 -11.06 7.27 9.43
N ASP A 121 -11.91 6.24 9.38
CA ASP A 121 -11.57 4.87 9.77
C ASP A 121 -12.23 3.89 8.80
N ILE A 122 -11.56 2.76 8.58
CA ILE A 122 -12.08 1.71 7.69
C ILE A 122 -13.46 1.18 8.12
N SER A 123 -13.77 1.25 9.40
CA SER A 123 -15.07 0.83 9.95
C SER A 123 -16.24 1.69 9.48
N GLU A 124 -15.98 2.89 8.99
CA GLU A 124 -17.02 3.79 8.45
C GLU A 124 -17.40 3.45 6.99
N LEU A 125 -16.58 2.68 6.29
CA LEU A 125 -16.86 2.22 4.94
C LEU A 125 -17.82 1.02 4.94
N PRO A 126 -18.54 0.77 3.84
CA PRO A 126 -19.29 -0.48 3.70
C PRO A 126 -18.39 -1.70 3.93
N ASN A 127 -18.87 -2.67 4.70
CA ASN A 127 -18.11 -3.89 5.04
C ASN A 127 -17.58 -4.63 3.79
N HIS A 128 -18.29 -4.52 2.68
CA HIS A 128 -17.87 -5.15 1.42
C HIS A 128 -16.52 -4.65 0.92
N VAL A 129 -16.14 -3.41 1.18
CA VAL A 129 -14.84 -2.84 0.79
C VAL A 129 -13.70 -3.65 1.42
N ALA A 130 -13.75 -3.88 2.73
CA ALA A 130 -12.76 -4.70 3.42
C ALA A 130 -12.79 -6.16 2.95
N SER A 131 -13.97 -6.71 2.72
CA SER A 131 -14.15 -8.08 2.23
C SER A 131 -13.53 -8.28 0.84
N GLU A 132 -13.71 -7.32 -0.07
CA GLU A 132 -13.15 -7.36 -1.42
C GLU A 132 -11.62 -7.26 -1.40
N ILE A 133 -11.04 -6.39 -0.59
CA ILE A 133 -9.59 -6.27 -0.41
C ILE A 133 -9.01 -7.58 0.13
N ARG A 134 -9.62 -8.14 1.18
CA ARG A 134 -9.19 -9.43 1.76
C ARG A 134 -9.26 -10.56 0.73
N HIS A 135 -10.34 -10.63 -0.02
CA HIS A 135 -10.53 -11.64 -1.06
C HIS A 135 -9.43 -11.54 -2.13
N PHE A 136 -9.15 -10.32 -2.61
CA PHE A 136 -8.09 -10.10 -3.60
C PHE A 136 -6.76 -10.67 -3.13
N PHE A 137 -6.29 -10.31 -1.95
CA PHE A 137 -5.00 -10.77 -1.43
C PHE A 137 -4.99 -12.26 -1.07
N ARG A 138 -6.15 -12.85 -0.82
CA ARG A 138 -6.26 -14.29 -0.58
C ARG A 138 -6.06 -15.10 -1.85
N VAL A 139 -6.47 -14.60 -3.01
CA VAL A 139 -6.53 -15.38 -4.26
C VAL A 139 -5.59 -14.90 -5.36
N TYR A 140 -5.03 -13.69 -5.29
CA TYR A 140 -4.30 -13.10 -6.43
C TYR A 140 -3.05 -13.90 -6.87
N LYS A 141 -2.47 -14.71 -5.99
CA LYS A 141 -1.34 -15.62 -6.26
C LYS A 141 -1.74 -17.10 -6.39
N SER A 142 -3.00 -17.44 -6.30
CA SER A 142 -3.44 -18.84 -6.21
C SER A 142 -3.06 -19.67 -7.44
N LEU A 143 -3.15 -19.11 -8.65
CA LEU A 143 -2.75 -19.79 -9.88
C LEU A 143 -1.23 -19.83 -10.09
N GLU A 144 -0.47 -19.16 -9.27
CA GLU A 144 1.00 -19.24 -9.20
C GLU A 144 1.47 -20.33 -8.23
N GLY A 145 0.53 -21.09 -7.66
CA GLY A 145 0.82 -22.14 -6.68
C GLY A 145 1.27 -21.61 -5.31
N LYS A 146 0.96 -20.36 -5.00
CA LYS A 146 1.29 -19.71 -3.72
C LYS A 146 0.02 -19.48 -2.90
N GLU A 147 0.10 -19.86 -1.62
CA GLU A 147 -0.95 -19.58 -0.66
C GLU A 147 -0.59 -18.35 0.17
N THR A 148 -1.59 -17.52 0.44
CA THR A 148 -1.49 -16.37 1.31
C THR A 148 -2.53 -16.48 2.42
N VAL A 149 -2.13 -16.20 3.66
CA VAL A 149 -3.03 -16.12 4.81
C VAL A 149 -3.28 -14.65 5.10
N VAL A 150 -4.54 -14.24 5.00
CA VAL A 150 -4.94 -12.84 5.17
C VAL A 150 -5.71 -12.67 6.46
N SER A 151 -5.24 -11.76 7.32
CA SER A 151 -5.86 -11.41 8.60
C SER A 151 -7.05 -10.46 8.42
N ASP A 152 -7.70 -10.14 9.53
CA ASP A 152 -8.73 -9.11 9.54
C ASP A 152 -8.13 -7.72 9.29
N VAL A 153 -8.94 -6.83 8.73
CA VAL A 153 -8.58 -5.43 8.56
C VAL A 153 -8.74 -4.72 9.90
N LEU A 154 -7.69 -4.01 10.31
CA LEU A 154 -7.66 -3.19 11.52
C LEU A 154 -7.81 -1.71 11.17
N GLY A 155 -8.10 -0.89 12.18
CA GLY A 155 -8.43 0.52 11.99
C GLY A 155 -7.22 1.45 11.85
N ARG A 156 -7.52 2.74 11.78
CA ARG A 156 -6.55 3.83 11.62
C ARG A 156 -5.44 3.84 12.68
N GLU A 157 -5.80 3.59 13.94
CA GLU A 157 -4.84 3.63 15.05
C GLU A 157 -3.71 2.61 14.85
N GLU A 158 -4.05 1.39 14.47
CA GLU A 158 -3.06 0.35 14.17
C GLU A 158 -2.24 0.68 12.92
N ALA A 159 -2.87 1.25 11.90
CA ALA A 159 -2.17 1.70 10.70
C ALA A 159 -1.08 2.74 11.04
N ILE A 160 -1.38 3.71 11.88
CA ILE A 160 -0.42 4.74 12.33
C ILE A 160 0.75 4.10 13.07
N LYS A 161 0.51 3.14 13.96
CA LYS A 161 1.58 2.42 14.68
C LYS A 161 2.53 1.70 13.72
N ILE A 162 1.99 1.05 12.71
CA ILE A 162 2.77 0.34 11.70
C ILE A 162 3.60 1.30 10.85
N ILE A 163 3.03 2.43 10.43
CA ILE A 163 3.77 3.47 9.69
C ILE A 163 4.96 3.95 10.52
N ILE A 164 4.75 4.29 11.78
CA ILE A 164 5.81 4.74 12.70
C ILE A 164 6.90 3.66 12.83
N LYS A 165 6.52 2.40 13.03
CA LYS A 165 7.46 1.26 13.10
C LYS A 165 8.35 1.20 11.86
N CYS A 166 7.74 1.26 10.68
CA CYS A 166 8.46 1.15 9.40
C CYS A 166 9.31 2.39 9.08
N GLN A 167 8.89 3.59 9.51
CA GLN A 167 9.70 4.80 9.40
C GLN A 167 10.93 4.74 10.30
N ASN A 168 10.79 4.28 11.54
CA ASN A 168 11.91 4.10 12.46
C ASN A 168 12.90 3.06 11.93
N ALA A 169 12.41 1.94 11.42
CA ALA A 169 13.25 0.91 10.81
C ALA A 169 14.03 1.45 9.59
N TYR A 170 13.42 2.30 8.77
CA TYR A 170 14.10 2.98 7.68
C TYR A 170 15.23 3.90 8.18
N ILE A 171 14.94 4.72 9.19
CA ILE A 171 15.95 5.63 9.78
C ILE A 171 17.13 4.83 10.32
N GLU A 172 16.89 3.74 11.02
CA GLU A 172 17.94 2.87 11.55
C GLU A 172 18.80 2.26 10.45
N LYS A 173 18.20 1.92 9.32
CA LYS A 173 18.91 1.27 8.21
C LYS A 173 19.67 2.24 7.33
N TYR A 174 19.13 3.40 7.03
CA TYR A 174 19.63 4.28 5.97
C TYR A 174 20.13 5.66 6.44
N CYS A 175 19.86 6.05 7.68
CA CYS A 175 20.16 7.40 8.17
C CYS A 175 21.20 7.42 9.30
N ARG A 176 21.97 6.35 9.48
CA ARG A 176 23.09 6.27 10.42
C ARG A 176 24.38 6.80 9.82
#